data_8160dc658d7d37ae5bdd5aa2f015a51a
#
_entry.id   8160dc658d7d37ae5bdd5aa2f015a51a
#
_cell.length_a   1.000
_cell.length_b   1.000
_cell.length_c   1.000
_cell.angle_alpha   90.00
_cell.angle_beta   90.00
_cell.angle_gamma   90.00
#
_symmetry.space_group_name_H-M   'P 1'
#
loop_
_entity.id
_entity.type
_entity.pdbx_description
1 polymer ?
#
loop_
_entity_poly.entity_id
_entity_poly.type
_entity_poly.pdbx_seq_one_letter_code
_entity_poly.pdbx_strand_id
1 'polypeptide(L)'
;MLIICPECGNKVSDQARKCPHCGVRLKKRSYAWLIYILILAVICLCAGTYFYFQQSKRDRMEERLEYILECDNAEEMQEYLDLNPELPESKRKVIERKIAQLNIVSDAWNDAVGSESRSALMAFIRKFPNDKHVHEANIMIDSLDWLTAKRANTEDAYQTYMEHHPDGGFNYDAHNAMKKLREEREEAERRSQALSDSIGSYFENEEY
;
A
#
# COMPACT_ATOMS: atom_id res chain seq x y z
N MET A 1 -29.14 -60.75 35.15
CA MET A 1 -29.81 -59.99 36.23
C MET A 1 -31.20 -60.48 36.46
N LEU A 2 -31.75 -60.52 37.70
CA LEU A 2 -33.12 -60.95 37.93
C LEU A 2 -34.03 -59.70 38.01
N ILE A 3 -35.16 -59.79 37.28
CA ILE A 3 -36.19 -58.70 37.28
C ILE A 3 -37.49 -59.34 37.85
N ILE A 4 -38.36 -58.49 38.36
CA ILE A 4 -39.66 -58.86 38.86
C ILE A 4 -40.67 -58.92 37.71
N CYS A 5 -41.38 -59.97 37.54
CA CYS A 5 -42.44 -60.14 36.54
C CYS A 5 -43.58 -59.15 36.86
N PRO A 6 -43.98 -58.25 35.93
CA PRO A 6 -45.05 -57.28 36.22
C PRO A 6 -46.41 -57.85 36.43
N GLU A 7 -46.65 -59.10 36.00
CA GLU A 7 -47.98 -59.81 36.15
C GLU A 7 -48.07 -60.65 37.35
N CYS A 8 -47.08 -61.52 37.64
CA CYS A 8 -47.17 -62.50 38.72
C CYS A 8 -46.24 -62.24 39.92
N GLY A 9 -45.39 -61.15 39.87
CA GLY A 9 -44.51 -60.75 40.98
C GLY A 9 -43.28 -61.68 41.16
N ASN A 10 -43.12 -62.76 40.42
CA ASN A 10 -42.02 -63.73 40.57
C ASN A 10 -40.74 -63.21 39.97
N LYS A 11 -39.58 -63.54 40.55
CA LYS A 11 -38.26 -63.15 40.02
C LYS A 11 -37.96 -64.03 38.75
N VAL A 12 -37.67 -63.35 37.67
CA VAL A 12 -37.36 -63.97 36.38
C VAL A 12 -36.08 -63.39 35.80
N SER A 13 -35.39 -64.16 34.95
CA SER A 13 -34.20 -63.63 34.27
C SER A 13 -34.57 -62.46 33.31
N ASP A 14 -33.80 -61.42 33.34
CA ASP A 14 -33.91 -60.27 32.41
C ASP A 14 -33.71 -60.67 30.92
N GLN A 15 -33.13 -61.85 30.68
CA GLN A 15 -32.96 -62.43 29.33
C GLN A 15 -34.17 -63.26 28.89
N ALA A 16 -35.08 -63.60 29.78
CA ALA A 16 -36.24 -64.42 29.47
C ALA A 16 -37.24 -63.63 28.58
N ARG A 17 -37.59 -64.22 27.43
CA ARG A 17 -38.60 -63.62 26.54
C ARG A 17 -40.02 -63.79 27.01
N LYS A 18 -40.27 -64.80 27.88
CA LYS A 18 -41.56 -65.05 28.54
C LYS A 18 -41.33 -65.45 30.01
N CYS A 19 -42.23 -65.02 30.88
CA CYS A 19 -42.20 -65.45 32.26
C CYS A 19 -42.45 -66.99 32.36
N PRO A 20 -41.57 -67.75 33.04
CA PRO A 20 -41.77 -69.18 33.18
C PRO A 20 -42.91 -69.53 34.10
N HIS A 21 -43.38 -68.63 34.98
CA HIS A 21 -44.43 -68.80 35.95
C HIS A 21 -45.84 -68.48 35.43
N CYS A 22 -46.01 -67.43 34.63
CA CYS A 22 -47.30 -66.95 34.13
C CYS A 22 -47.41 -66.90 32.62
N GLY A 23 -46.33 -67.11 31.86
CA GLY A 23 -46.30 -67.10 30.39
C GLY A 23 -46.34 -65.75 29.73
N VAL A 24 -46.43 -64.62 30.46
CA VAL A 24 -46.47 -63.28 29.90
C VAL A 24 -45.17 -62.96 29.16
N ARG A 25 -45.23 -62.27 28.01
CA ARG A 25 -44.05 -61.80 27.27
C ARG A 25 -43.38 -60.59 27.99
N LEU A 26 -42.14 -60.80 28.39
CA LEU A 26 -41.31 -59.76 28.99
C LEU A 26 -40.75 -58.89 27.92
N LYS A 27 -41.07 -57.60 28.00
CA LYS A 27 -40.60 -56.58 27.03
C LYS A 27 -39.09 -56.32 27.28
N LYS A 28 -38.22 -56.67 26.36
CA LYS A 28 -36.81 -56.27 26.43
C LYS A 28 -36.72 -54.75 26.30
N ARG A 29 -36.03 -54.13 27.25
CA ARG A 29 -35.73 -52.69 27.17
C ARG A 29 -34.70 -52.51 26.03
N SER A 30 -35.18 -52.04 24.88
CA SER A 30 -34.31 -51.79 23.72
C SER A 30 -33.69 -50.39 23.88
N TYR A 31 -32.39 -50.35 23.96
CA TYR A 31 -31.62 -49.09 23.98
C TYR A 31 -31.26 -48.62 22.55
N ALA A 32 -31.81 -49.23 21.54
CA ALA A 32 -31.53 -48.91 20.14
C ALA A 32 -31.75 -47.43 19.82
N TRP A 33 -32.77 -46.81 20.40
CA TRP A 33 -33.06 -45.40 20.23
C TRP A 33 -31.97 -44.49 20.80
N LEU A 34 -31.30 -44.88 21.91
CA LEU A 34 -30.16 -44.14 22.47
C LEU A 34 -28.96 -44.19 21.52
N ILE A 35 -28.73 -45.32 20.87
CA ILE A 35 -27.67 -45.46 19.87
C ILE A 35 -27.94 -44.57 18.68
N TYR A 36 -29.18 -44.45 18.20
CA TYR A 36 -29.56 -43.52 17.14
C TYR A 36 -29.33 -42.05 17.54
N ILE A 37 -29.69 -41.67 18.77
CA ILE A 37 -29.44 -40.31 19.27
C ILE A 37 -27.94 -40.01 19.36
N LEU A 38 -27.13 -40.97 19.84
CA LEU A 38 -25.67 -40.84 19.89
C LEU A 38 -25.06 -40.66 18.48
N ILE A 39 -25.52 -41.45 17.52
CA ILE A 39 -25.06 -41.33 16.11
C ILE A 39 -25.44 -39.94 15.56
N LEU A 40 -26.68 -39.51 15.76
CA LEU A 40 -27.12 -38.17 15.32
C LEU A 40 -26.31 -37.06 15.98
N ALA A 41 -26.04 -37.15 17.28
CA ALA A 41 -25.21 -36.20 18.00
C ALA A 41 -23.78 -36.10 17.43
N VAL A 42 -23.17 -37.26 17.12
CA VAL A 42 -21.85 -37.33 16.49
C VAL A 42 -21.87 -36.68 15.08
N ILE A 43 -22.88 -36.98 14.29
CA ILE A 43 -23.04 -36.40 12.93
C ILE A 43 -23.20 -34.85 13.04
N CYS A 44 -24.02 -34.37 13.97
CA CYS A 44 -24.20 -32.94 14.20
C CYS A 44 -22.91 -32.24 14.65
N LEU A 45 -22.13 -32.88 15.54
CA LEU A 45 -20.85 -32.37 15.99
C LEU A 45 -19.84 -32.32 14.83
N CYS A 46 -19.75 -33.38 14.03
CA CYS A 46 -18.88 -33.44 12.86
C CYS A 46 -19.27 -32.37 11.81
N ALA A 47 -20.57 -32.20 11.54
CA ALA A 47 -21.07 -31.18 10.63
C ALA A 47 -20.81 -29.78 11.18
N GLY A 48 -21.02 -29.53 12.48
CA GLY A 48 -20.74 -28.26 13.13
C GLY A 48 -19.26 -27.89 13.09
N THR A 49 -18.37 -28.85 13.42
CA THR A 49 -16.91 -28.61 13.34
C THR A 49 -16.43 -28.39 11.91
N TYR A 50 -16.97 -29.14 10.94
CA TYR A 50 -16.68 -28.91 9.53
C TYR A 50 -17.11 -27.51 9.07
N PHE A 51 -18.34 -27.12 9.41
CA PHE A 51 -18.86 -25.78 9.06
C PHE A 51 -18.05 -24.65 9.73
N TYR A 52 -17.73 -24.80 11.03
CA TYR A 52 -16.89 -23.84 11.75
C TYR A 52 -15.51 -23.71 11.11
N PHE A 53 -14.88 -24.83 10.71
CA PHE A 53 -13.58 -24.80 10.06
C PHE A 53 -13.62 -24.12 8.68
N GLN A 54 -14.67 -24.37 7.90
CA GLN A 54 -14.89 -23.72 6.61
C GLN A 54 -15.15 -22.20 6.77
N GLN A 55 -15.92 -21.80 7.79
CA GLN A 55 -16.15 -20.41 8.09
C GLN A 55 -14.83 -19.72 8.47
N SER A 56 -14.08 -20.28 9.40
CA SER A 56 -12.78 -19.74 9.83
C SER A 56 -11.76 -19.64 8.70
N LYS A 57 -11.78 -20.52 7.72
CA LYS A 57 -10.95 -20.38 6.50
C LYS A 57 -11.38 -19.19 5.65
N ARG A 58 -12.69 -19.00 5.46
CA ARG A 58 -13.21 -17.85 4.69
C ARG A 58 -12.87 -16.53 5.35
N ASP A 59 -13.08 -16.44 6.67
CA ASP A 59 -12.81 -15.21 7.43
C ASP A 59 -11.32 -14.81 7.32
N ARG A 60 -10.39 -15.77 7.46
CA ARG A 60 -8.95 -15.51 7.28
C ARG A 60 -8.59 -15.14 5.85
N MET A 61 -9.27 -15.70 4.85
CA MET A 61 -9.03 -15.35 3.45
C MET A 61 -9.53 -13.93 3.15
N GLU A 62 -10.67 -13.53 3.74
CA GLU A 62 -11.21 -12.18 3.59
C GLU A 62 -10.32 -11.13 4.26
N GLU A 63 -9.88 -11.36 5.48
CA GLU A 63 -8.92 -10.49 6.20
C GLU A 63 -7.60 -10.34 5.41
N ARG A 64 -7.06 -11.45 4.90
CA ARG A 64 -5.84 -11.42 4.09
C ARG A 64 -6.04 -10.68 2.77
N LEU A 65 -7.20 -10.85 2.13
CA LEU A 65 -7.54 -10.15 0.90
C LEU A 65 -7.67 -8.63 1.14
N GLU A 66 -8.29 -8.22 2.25
CA GLU A 66 -8.40 -6.81 2.62
C GLU A 66 -7.02 -6.18 2.80
N TYR A 67 -6.12 -6.84 3.56
CA TYR A 67 -4.73 -6.42 3.69
C TYR A 67 -4.02 -6.27 2.33
N ILE A 68 -4.16 -7.27 1.44
CA ILE A 68 -3.55 -7.24 0.10
C ILE A 68 -4.13 -6.10 -0.75
N LEU A 69 -5.42 -5.81 -0.62
CA LEU A 69 -6.04 -4.69 -1.35
C LEU A 69 -5.64 -3.31 -0.79
N GLU A 70 -5.21 -3.23 0.45
CA GLU A 70 -4.70 -1.99 1.05
C GLU A 70 -3.21 -1.77 0.77
N CYS A 71 -2.44 -2.83 0.54
CA CYS A 71 -1.02 -2.67 0.20
C CYS A 71 -0.84 -2.02 -1.18
N ASP A 72 0.22 -1.23 -1.34
CA ASP A 72 0.59 -0.57 -2.61
C ASP A 72 1.82 -1.24 -3.25
N ASN A 73 1.88 -2.58 -3.14
CA ASN A 73 2.94 -3.41 -3.67
C ASN A 73 2.40 -4.42 -4.69
N ALA A 74 2.68 -4.18 -5.96
CA ALA A 74 2.23 -5.03 -7.07
C ALA A 74 2.83 -6.44 -7.02
N GLU A 75 4.08 -6.58 -6.54
CA GLU A 75 4.77 -7.87 -6.45
C GLU A 75 4.11 -8.75 -5.37
N GLU A 76 3.82 -8.19 -4.18
CA GLU A 76 3.14 -8.89 -3.09
C GLU A 76 1.71 -9.31 -3.49
N MET A 77 1.01 -8.46 -4.25
CA MET A 77 -0.29 -8.80 -4.84
C MET A 77 -0.20 -9.95 -5.83
N GLN A 78 0.82 -9.95 -6.69
CA GLN A 78 1.03 -11.02 -7.66
C GLN A 78 1.37 -12.33 -6.95
N GLU A 79 2.27 -12.32 -5.97
CA GLU A 79 2.59 -13.48 -5.15
C GLU A 79 1.34 -14.05 -4.46
N TYR A 80 0.48 -13.18 -3.93
CA TYR A 80 -0.79 -13.60 -3.34
C TYR A 80 -1.69 -14.33 -4.34
N LEU A 81 -1.78 -13.85 -5.59
CA LEU A 81 -2.55 -14.52 -6.65
C LEU A 81 -1.98 -15.89 -7.00
N ASP A 82 -0.66 -16.01 -7.04
CA ASP A 82 0.03 -17.25 -7.39
C ASP A 82 -0.11 -18.31 -6.29
N LEU A 83 -0.14 -17.89 -5.02
CA LEU A 83 -0.33 -18.77 -3.87
C LEU A 83 -1.79 -19.16 -3.63
N ASN A 84 -2.77 -18.46 -4.25
CA ASN A 84 -4.20 -18.71 -4.08
C ASN A 84 -4.91 -18.94 -5.42
N PRO A 85 -4.60 -20.04 -6.15
CA PRO A 85 -5.20 -20.32 -7.45
C PRO A 85 -6.72 -20.55 -7.38
N GLU A 86 -7.24 -20.96 -6.21
CA GLU A 86 -8.67 -21.19 -5.94
C GLU A 86 -9.46 -19.91 -5.66
N LEU A 87 -8.81 -18.73 -5.66
CA LEU A 87 -9.48 -17.46 -5.40
C LEU A 87 -10.60 -17.22 -6.43
N PRO A 88 -11.82 -16.82 -5.99
CA PRO A 88 -12.90 -16.51 -6.90
C PRO A 88 -12.51 -15.51 -7.97
N GLU A 89 -12.90 -15.76 -9.22
CA GLU A 89 -12.53 -14.94 -10.40
C GLU A 89 -12.87 -13.45 -10.22
N SER A 90 -13.98 -13.14 -9.54
CA SER A 90 -14.35 -11.76 -9.23
C SER A 90 -13.33 -11.04 -8.35
N LYS A 91 -12.80 -11.73 -7.32
CA LYS A 91 -11.79 -11.19 -6.40
C LYS A 91 -10.42 -11.11 -7.10
N ARG A 92 -10.07 -12.12 -7.89
CA ARG A 92 -8.85 -12.15 -8.73
C ARG A 92 -8.79 -10.93 -9.64
N LYS A 93 -9.85 -10.64 -10.39
CA LYS A 93 -9.94 -9.47 -11.29
C LYS A 93 -9.79 -8.12 -10.58
N VAL A 94 -10.18 -8.02 -9.32
CA VAL A 94 -9.98 -6.79 -8.53
C VAL A 94 -8.51 -6.57 -8.25
N ILE A 95 -7.79 -7.62 -7.82
CA ILE A 95 -6.35 -7.57 -7.55
C ILE A 95 -5.57 -7.28 -8.85
N GLU A 96 -5.86 -8.00 -9.93
CA GLU A 96 -5.20 -7.81 -11.24
C GLU A 96 -5.36 -6.38 -11.76
N ARG A 97 -6.55 -5.78 -11.59
CA ARG A 97 -6.76 -4.36 -11.94
C ARG A 97 -5.93 -3.41 -11.08
N LYS A 98 -5.80 -3.68 -9.78
CA LYS A 98 -4.97 -2.86 -8.90
C LYS A 98 -3.48 -3.00 -9.26
N ILE A 99 -3.00 -4.21 -9.52
CA ILE A 99 -1.64 -4.47 -10.04
C ILE A 99 -1.38 -3.67 -11.32
N ALA A 100 -2.30 -3.76 -12.29
CA ALA A 100 -2.15 -3.02 -13.55
C ALA A 100 -2.11 -1.49 -13.31
N GLN A 101 -2.90 -0.97 -12.40
CA GLN A 101 -2.89 0.44 -12.04
C GLN A 101 -1.56 0.85 -11.38
N LEU A 102 -1.05 0.06 -10.44
CA LEU A 102 0.23 0.32 -9.79
C LEU A 102 1.39 0.29 -10.80
N ASN A 103 1.38 -0.66 -11.72
CA ASN A 103 2.38 -0.74 -12.78
C ASN A 103 2.36 0.48 -13.69
N ILE A 104 1.17 0.98 -14.09
CA ILE A 104 1.05 2.21 -14.89
C ILE A 104 1.67 3.41 -14.17
N VAL A 105 1.48 3.53 -12.86
CA VAL A 105 2.07 4.61 -12.06
C VAL A 105 3.58 4.44 -11.96
N SER A 106 4.04 3.22 -11.67
CA SER A 106 5.47 2.90 -11.57
C SER A 106 6.22 3.15 -12.88
N ASP A 107 5.66 2.72 -14.00
CA ASP A 107 6.25 2.94 -15.33
C ASP A 107 6.32 4.44 -15.65
N ALA A 108 5.23 5.18 -15.40
CA ALA A 108 5.20 6.63 -15.60
C ALA A 108 6.20 7.37 -14.71
N TRP A 109 6.42 6.91 -13.48
CA TRP A 109 7.44 7.46 -12.59
C TRP A 109 8.85 7.19 -13.12
N ASN A 110 9.14 5.95 -13.50
CA ASN A 110 10.43 5.57 -14.04
C ASN A 110 10.77 6.35 -15.32
N ASP A 111 9.80 6.52 -16.21
CA ASP A 111 9.94 7.33 -17.41
C ASP A 111 10.20 8.81 -17.09
N ALA A 112 9.48 9.37 -16.12
CA ALA A 112 9.66 10.76 -15.71
C ALA A 112 11.05 11.00 -15.13
N VAL A 113 11.53 10.12 -14.25
CA VAL A 113 12.88 10.19 -13.65
C VAL A 113 13.95 9.96 -14.71
N GLY A 114 13.81 8.92 -15.54
CA GLY A 114 14.79 8.56 -16.56
C GLY A 114 14.97 9.62 -17.65
N SER A 115 13.96 10.49 -17.85
CA SER A 115 14.05 11.61 -18.80
C SER A 115 14.89 12.78 -18.30
N GLU A 116 15.18 12.87 -17.01
CA GLU A 116 15.82 14.02 -16.33
C GLU A 116 15.22 15.37 -16.73
N SER A 117 13.93 15.38 -17.06
CA SER A 117 13.23 16.53 -17.63
C SER A 117 12.21 17.11 -16.66
N ARG A 118 12.31 18.41 -16.39
CA ARG A 118 11.31 19.17 -15.64
C ARG A 118 9.88 18.95 -16.17
N SER A 119 9.72 18.96 -17.50
CA SER A 119 8.41 18.80 -18.15
C SER A 119 7.80 17.41 -17.92
N ALA A 120 8.62 16.36 -17.91
CA ALA A 120 8.17 15.01 -17.63
C ALA A 120 7.76 14.83 -16.16
N LEU A 121 8.54 15.33 -15.23
CA LEU A 121 8.19 15.33 -13.79
C LEU A 121 6.90 16.11 -13.53
N MET A 122 6.70 17.26 -14.14
CA MET A 122 5.46 18.04 -14.04
C MET A 122 4.27 17.29 -14.68
N ALA A 123 4.49 16.56 -15.75
CA ALA A 123 3.44 15.73 -16.38
C ALA A 123 3.04 14.56 -15.45
N PHE A 124 4.01 13.93 -14.79
CA PHE A 124 3.76 12.91 -13.77
C PHE A 124 2.91 13.48 -12.62
N ILE A 125 3.31 14.60 -12.01
CA ILE A 125 2.58 15.23 -10.90
C ILE A 125 1.13 15.56 -11.32
N ARG A 126 0.92 16.10 -12.52
CA ARG A 126 -0.44 16.41 -13.03
C ARG A 126 -1.29 15.16 -13.23
N LYS A 127 -0.68 14.05 -13.65
CA LYS A 127 -1.40 12.81 -13.91
C LYS A 127 -1.69 12.03 -12.61
N PHE A 128 -0.77 12.11 -11.62
CA PHE A 128 -0.84 11.36 -10.38
C PHE A 128 -0.61 12.28 -9.15
N PRO A 129 -1.51 13.24 -8.89
CA PRO A 129 -1.28 14.30 -7.89
C PRO A 129 -1.23 13.80 -6.44
N ASN A 130 -1.75 12.61 -6.16
CA ASN A 130 -1.77 12.01 -4.83
C ASN A 130 -0.77 10.85 -4.68
N ASP A 131 0.12 10.66 -5.65
CA ASP A 131 1.12 9.59 -5.58
C ASP A 131 2.24 9.94 -4.59
N LYS A 132 2.78 8.91 -3.96
CA LYS A 132 3.88 9.05 -2.97
C LYS A 132 5.14 9.72 -3.54
N HIS A 133 5.39 9.62 -4.84
CA HIS A 133 6.55 10.20 -5.51
C HIS A 133 6.38 11.69 -5.87
N VAL A 134 5.21 12.30 -5.63
CA VAL A 134 4.99 13.74 -5.91
C VAL A 134 5.97 14.62 -5.13
N HIS A 135 6.25 14.28 -3.88
CA HIS A 135 7.23 15.02 -3.07
C HIS A 135 8.65 14.92 -3.68
N GLU A 136 9.06 13.73 -4.05
CA GLU A 136 10.36 13.46 -4.70
C GLU A 136 10.47 14.17 -6.05
N ALA A 137 9.41 14.12 -6.87
CA ALA A 137 9.34 14.84 -8.13
C ALA A 137 9.53 16.35 -7.96
N ASN A 138 8.94 16.95 -6.94
CA ASN A 138 9.13 18.38 -6.63
C ASN A 138 10.57 18.71 -6.23
N ILE A 139 11.23 17.86 -5.44
CA ILE A 139 12.66 18.02 -5.08
C ILE A 139 13.54 17.93 -6.33
N MET A 140 13.23 17.03 -7.25
CA MET A 140 13.97 16.91 -8.50
C MET A 140 13.77 18.16 -9.39
N ILE A 141 12.54 18.68 -9.46
CA ILE A 141 12.24 19.93 -10.20
C ILE A 141 13.00 21.11 -9.62
N ASP A 142 13.00 21.26 -8.28
CA ASP A 142 13.78 22.29 -7.58
C ASP A 142 15.28 22.22 -7.98
N SER A 143 15.84 21.02 -7.95
CA SER A 143 17.24 20.79 -8.33
C SER A 143 17.53 21.12 -9.80
N LEU A 144 16.63 20.77 -10.72
CA LEU A 144 16.78 21.06 -12.15
C LEU A 144 16.66 22.57 -12.45
N ASP A 145 15.73 23.26 -11.80
CA ASP A 145 15.53 24.70 -11.93
C ASP A 145 16.72 25.46 -11.34
N TRP A 146 17.26 25.00 -10.19
CA TRP A 146 18.51 25.52 -9.63
C TRP A 146 19.69 25.36 -10.58
N LEU A 147 19.88 24.16 -11.16
CA LEU A 147 20.96 23.92 -12.11
C LEU A 147 20.83 24.82 -13.35
N THR A 148 19.60 25.09 -13.77
CA THR A 148 19.32 26.00 -14.89
C THR A 148 19.68 27.43 -14.56
N ALA A 149 19.29 27.94 -13.39
CA ALA A 149 19.63 29.28 -12.90
C ALA A 149 21.14 29.41 -12.72
N LYS A 150 21.80 28.41 -12.15
CA LYS A 150 23.26 28.39 -11.96
C LYS A 150 24.03 28.40 -13.29
N ARG A 151 23.50 27.72 -14.31
CA ARG A 151 24.11 27.71 -15.66
C ARG A 151 23.96 29.04 -16.37
N ALA A 152 22.82 29.70 -16.20
CA ALA A 152 22.59 31.05 -16.73
C ALA A 152 23.44 32.09 -16.00
N ASN A 153 23.64 31.92 -14.69
CA ASN A 153 24.47 32.77 -13.81
C ASN A 153 24.15 34.26 -13.98
N THR A 154 22.87 34.63 -13.91
CA THR A 154 22.38 36.00 -13.95
C THR A 154 21.50 36.30 -12.74
N GLU A 155 21.43 37.58 -12.33
CA GLU A 155 20.54 38.01 -11.22
C GLU A 155 19.08 37.61 -11.49
N ASP A 156 18.61 37.82 -12.71
CA ASP A 156 17.25 37.52 -13.16
C ASP A 156 16.94 35.99 -13.06
N ALA A 157 17.89 35.15 -13.47
CA ALA A 157 17.72 33.68 -13.39
C ALA A 157 17.63 33.19 -11.94
N TYR A 158 18.45 33.72 -11.04
CA TYR A 158 18.38 33.40 -9.61
C TYR A 158 17.12 33.94 -8.95
N GLN A 159 16.69 35.15 -9.33
CA GLN A 159 15.44 35.71 -8.86
C GLN A 159 14.25 34.86 -9.29
N THR A 160 14.19 34.49 -10.56
CA THR A 160 13.14 33.60 -11.12
C THR A 160 13.12 32.24 -10.40
N TYR A 161 14.28 31.65 -10.10
CA TYR A 161 14.37 30.44 -9.32
C TYR A 161 13.71 30.60 -7.94
N MET A 162 14.08 31.65 -7.18
CA MET A 162 13.53 31.88 -5.83
C MET A 162 12.03 32.17 -5.84
N GLU A 163 11.50 32.81 -6.89
CA GLU A 163 10.06 33.05 -7.06
C GLU A 163 9.27 31.76 -7.32
N HIS A 164 9.85 30.86 -8.10
CA HIS A 164 9.20 29.55 -8.37
C HIS A 164 9.34 28.54 -7.22
N HIS A 165 10.37 28.70 -6.39
CA HIS A 165 10.69 27.81 -5.28
C HIS A 165 10.89 28.60 -3.99
N PRO A 166 9.82 29.21 -3.41
CA PRO A 166 9.95 30.05 -2.20
C PRO A 166 10.53 29.28 -1.00
N ASP A 167 10.24 27.96 -0.93
CA ASP A 167 10.80 27.06 0.08
C ASP A 167 11.91 26.14 -0.51
N GLY A 168 12.50 26.53 -1.63
CA GLY A 168 13.50 25.75 -2.35
C GLY A 168 14.80 25.54 -1.55
N GLY A 169 15.41 24.37 -1.73
CA GLY A 169 16.63 23.98 -1.00
C GLY A 169 17.84 24.86 -1.29
N PHE A 170 17.83 25.61 -2.42
CA PHE A 170 18.98 26.40 -2.89
C PHE A 170 18.75 27.93 -2.79
N ASN A 171 17.71 28.39 -2.09
CA ASN A 171 17.41 29.84 -1.96
C ASN A 171 18.55 30.61 -1.33
N TYR A 172 19.24 30.06 -0.33
CA TYR A 172 20.41 30.67 0.28
C TYR A 172 21.55 30.82 -0.73
N ASP A 173 21.82 29.80 -1.52
CA ASP A 173 22.89 29.81 -2.53
C ASP A 173 22.55 30.80 -3.67
N ALA A 174 21.28 30.83 -4.10
CA ALA A 174 20.80 31.81 -5.10
C ALA A 174 20.99 33.26 -4.63
N HIS A 175 20.63 33.54 -3.38
CA HIS A 175 20.81 34.86 -2.80
C HIS A 175 22.29 35.28 -2.75
N ASN A 176 23.18 34.38 -2.33
CA ASN A 176 24.62 34.65 -2.29
C ASN A 176 25.21 34.83 -3.70
N ALA A 177 24.78 34.07 -4.68
CA ALA A 177 25.20 34.22 -6.07
C ALA A 177 24.77 35.56 -6.64
N MET A 178 23.54 35.98 -6.39
CA MET A 178 23.06 37.34 -6.78
C MET A 178 23.88 38.45 -6.14
N LYS A 179 24.15 38.36 -4.84
CA LYS A 179 24.96 39.34 -4.13
C LYS A 179 26.35 39.47 -4.75
N LYS A 180 27.00 38.36 -5.04
CA LYS A 180 28.31 38.32 -5.69
C LYS A 180 28.29 38.99 -7.08
N LEU A 181 27.29 38.70 -7.89
CA LEU A 181 27.13 39.30 -9.22
C LEU A 181 26.97 40.83 -9.14
N ARG A 182 26.23 41.34 -8.14
CA ARG A 182 26.09 42.79 -7.90
C ARG A 182 27.41 43.43 -7.51
N GLU A 183 28.14 42.83 -6.59
CA GLU A 183 29.45 43.30 -6.15
C GLU A 183 30.45 43.35 -7.33
N GLU A 184 30.48 42.29 -8.16
CA GLU A 184 31.32 42.26 -9.36
C GLU A 184 30.96 43.34 -10.38
N ARG A 185 29.65 43.59 -10.60
CA ARG A 185 29.17 44.64 -11.47
C ARG A 185 29.55 46.04 -10.95
N GLU A 186 29.32 46.32 -9.67
CA GLU A 186 29.68 47.60 -9.06
C GLU A 186 31.20 47.85 -9.11
N GLU A 187 32.01 46.83 -8.94
CA GLU A 187 33.46 46.90 -9.06
C GLU A 187 33.88 47.21 -10.53
N ALA A 188 33.25 46.53 -11.49
CA ALA A 188 33.52 46.78 -12.92
C ALA A 188 33.12 48.22 -13.32
N GLU A 189 31.98 48.72 -12.81
CA GLU A 189 31.54 50.11 -13.01
C GLU A 189 32.53 51.11 -12.42
N ARG A 190 32.98 50.87 -11.16
CA ARG A 190 34.00 51.75 -10.52
C ARG A 190 35.32 51.73 -11.28
N ARG A 191 35.77 50.59 -11.80
CA ARG A 191 36.99 50.50 -12.64
C ARG A 191 36.83 51.28 -13.96
N SER A 192 35.67 51.11 -14.60
CA SER A 192 35.35 51.84 -15.84
C SER A 192 35.33 53.36 -15.65
N GLN A 193 34.71 53.82 -14.56
CA GLN A 193 34.67 55.24 -14.23
C GLN A 193 36.10 55.79 -13.97
N ALA A 194 36.89 55.11 -13.14
CA ALA A 194 38.25 55.54 -12.84
C ALA A 194 39.15 55.64 -14.10
N LEU A 195 38.92 54.67 -15.04
CA LEU A 195 39.64 54.73 -16.33
C LEU A 195 39.20 55.93 -17.18
N SER A 196 37.89 56.17 -17.23
CA SER A 196 37.35 57.37 -17.95
C SER A 196 37.88 58.68 -17.40
N ASP A 197 37.88 58.84 -16.05
CA ASP A 197 38.40 60.03 -15.37
C ASP A 197 39.91 60.18 -15.61
N SER A 198 40.67 59.09 -15.59
CA SER A 198 42.11 59.14 -15.95
C SER A 198 42.37 59.55 -17.40
N ILE A 199 41.56 59.07 -18.32
CA ILE A 199 41.68 59.46 -19.74
C ILE A 199 41.29 60.95 -19.92
N GLY A 200 40.19 61.42 -19.26
CA GLY A 200 39.78 62.81 -19.30
C GLY A 200 40.84 63.72 -18.79
N SER A 201 41.46 63.42 -17.63
CA SER A 201 42.55 64.27 -17.08
C SER A 201 43.80 64.26 -17.96
N TYR A 202 44.05 63.29 -18.79
CA TYR A 202 45.16 63.19 -19.71
C TYR A 202 44.96 64.23 -20.85
N PHE A 203 43.78 64.37 -21.39
CA PHE A 203 43.46 65.33 -22.46
C PHE A 203 43.38 66.77 -21.99
N GLU A 204 42.90 66.97 -20.74
CA GLU A 204 42.90 68.34 -20.16
C GLU A 204 44.31 68.91 -19.93
N ASN A 205 45.32 68.10 -19.70
CA ASN A 205 46.70 68.48 -19.48
C ASN A 205 47.51 68.71 -20.79
N GLU A 206 46.98 68.35 -21.95
CA GLU A 206 47.66 68.61 -23.26
C GLU A 206 47.19 69.93 -23.93
N GLU A 207 46.16 70.56 -23.41
CA GLU A 207 45.68 71.89 -23.97
C GLU A 207 46.39 73.15 -23.42
N TYR A 208 47.48 72.97 -22.71
CA TYR A 208 48.36 74.12 -22.27
C TYR A 208 49.70 74.05 -22.95
#